data_fe28a0f976ad066e948051d915f20889
#
_entry.id   fe28a0f976ad066e948051d915f20889
#
_cell.length_a   1.000
_cell.length_b   1.000
_cell.length_c   1.000
_cell.angle_alpha   90.00
_cell.angle_beta   90.00
_cell.angle_gamma   90.00
#
_symmetry.space_group_name_H-M   'P 1'
#
loop_
_entity.id
_entity.type
_entity.pdbx_description
1 polymer ?
#
loop_
_entity_poly.entity_id
_entity_poly.type
_entity_poly.pdbx_seq_one_letter_code
_entity_poly.pdbx_strand_id
1 'polypeptide(L)'
;MVVGEANARLALAVSTIAFGYFLRRIGLVDVDVGKALLKVLFNATLPSVLLMTFASLTFDATSIAVSLCALGQAAVLFLAHLAFRGKGRAPKEIALLAGSCVGVNLGTFCYPLVEAVWGMEGLTRVVLFDAVNQWSLLIIAPLIYASSIAGDDFSPSRALANVKKQLVSPCLLAMFAAVALRLAGLTLPSPVTAFTSSLAVANKPLALIALGILFDPRLKDGQLRDIASLLALRYGASLTLGAFIVAVASNVGTAVLGVVLAALISPVPLLTVTYAVEYDCDVGLGASAVNAANFFSFALLLAAANANLADPSAAAIIAAAGLTLTFLGVWGARGGGSTKKKTAERGGGAAMARGVRAASSTTSVVSRRRTIPVVVAGVVGSAPVRSVSARGVGTRARGIASRAVRGVSRASARVRATPSVAVSRIVFV
;
A
#
# COMPACT_ATOMS: atom_id res chain seq x y z
N MET A 1 -13.67 -12.50 -27.57
CA MET A 1 -12.84 -11.28 -27.76
C MET A 1 -11.62 -11.67 -28.58
N VAL A 2 -11.31 -10.91 -29.65
CA VAL A 2 -10.14 -11.23 -30.49
C VAL A 2 -8.89 -10.92 -29.66
N VAL A 3 -7.96 -11.89 -29.54
CA VAL A 3 -6.72 -11.76 -28.74
C VAL A 3 -5.95 -10.45 -29.05
N GLY A 4 -5.99 -10.01 -30.33
CA GLY A 4 -5.36 -8.76 -30.76
C GLY A 4 -5.98 -7.50 -30.13
N GLU A 5 -7.28 -7.46 -29.89
CA GLU A 5 -7.95 -6.29 -29.29
C GLU A 5 -7.64 -6.16 -27.78
N ALA A 6 -7.63 -7.29 -27.04
CA ALA A 6 -7.24 -7.30 -25.64
C ALA A 6 -5.78 -6.83 -25.46
N ASN A 7 -4.88 -7.31 -26.31
CA ASN A 7 -3.49 -6.90 -26.31
C ASN A 7 -3.31 -5.40 -26.66
N ALA A 8 -4.06 -4.87 -27.63
CA ALA A 8 -4.01 -3.44 -27.96
C ALA A 8 -4.48 -2.57 -26.76
N ARG A 9 -5.56 -2.97 -26.09
CA ARG A 9 -6.08 -2.27 -24.91
C ARG A 9 -5.09 -2.36 -23.72
N LEU A 10 -4.44 -3.51 -23.54
CA LEU A 10 -3.42 -3.68 -22.53
C LEU A 10 -2.16 -2.87 -22.87
N ALA A 11 -1.74 -2.83 -24.13
CA ALA A 11 -0.63 -2.00 -24.58
C ALA A 11 -0.89 -0.50 -24.33
N LEU A 12 -2.14 -0.03 -24.53
CA LEU A 12 -2.51 1.35 -24.19
C LEU A 12 -2.39 1.61 -22.68
N ALA A 13 -2.83 0.69 -21.84
CA ALA A 13 -2.68 0.80 -20.38
C ALA A 13 -1.20 0.85 -19.97
N VAL A 14 -0.35 -0.01 -20.55
CA VAL A 14 1.12 0.01 -20.36
C VAL A 14 1.71 1.34 -20.80
N SER A 15 1.32 1.83 -21.97
CA SER A 15 1.82 3.11 -22.49
C SER A 15 1.45 4.25 -21.54
N THR A 16 0.27 4.20 -20.92
CA THR A 16 -0.17 5.19 -19.92
C THR A 16 0.68 5.11 -18.64
N ILE A 17 1.00 3.89 -18.16
CA ILE A 17 1.92 3.68 -17.03
C ILE A 17 3.32 4.19 -17.39
N ALA A 18 3.83 3.81 -18.58
CA ALA A 18 5.13 4.25 -19.07
C ALA A 18 5.21 5.77 -19.21
N PHE A 19 4.12 6.42 -19.64
CA PHE A 19 4.01 7.87 -19.69
C PHE A 19 4.14 8.50 -18.30
N GLY A 20 3.45 7.99 -17.28
CA GLY A 20 3.59 8.45 -15.89
C GLY A 20 5.03 8.32 -15.39
N TYR A 21 5.69 7.18 -15.66
CA TYR A 21 7.10 6.96 -15.34
C TYR A 21 8.02 7.94 -16.09
N PHE A 22 7.77 8.17 -17.37
CA PHE A 22 8.51 9.12 -18.19
C PHE A 22 8.41 10.56 -17.66
N LEU A 23 7.21 11.04 -17.30
CA LEU A 23 7.03 12.36 -16.70
C LEU A 23 7.89 12.55 -15.46
N ARG A 24 8.00 11.51 -14.60
CA ARG A 24 8.89 11.52 -13.44
C ARG A 24 10.37 11.51 -13.84
N ARG A 25 10.74 10.73 -14.85
CA ARG A 25 12.14 10.62 -15.31
C ARG A 25 12.68 11.93 -15.89
N ILE A 26 11.86 12.71 -16.55
CA ILE A 26 12.24 14.03 -17.09
C ILE A 26 12.14 15.15 -16.02
N GLY A 27 11.71 14.83 -14.79
CA GLY A 27 11.63 15.80 -13.69
C GLY A 27 10.42 16.75 -13.77
N LEU A 28 9.43 16.48 -14.64
CA LEU A 28 8.21 17.30 -14.76
C LEU A 28 7.30 17.08 -13.52
N VAL A 29 7.29 15.88 -12.98
CA VAL A 29 6.56 15.52 -11.76
C VAL A 29 7.50 14.72 -10.84
N ASP A 30 7.21 14.75 -9.54
CA ASP A 30 7.92 13.99 -8.52
C ASP A 30 7.01 12.92 -7.87
N VAL A 31 7.56 12.18 -6.91
CA VAL A 31 6.84 11.15 -6.15
C VAL A 31 5.68 11.75 -5.35
N ASP A 32 5.78 13.01 -4.93
CA ASP A 32 4.75 13.66 -4.12
C ASP A 32 3.51 14.01 -4.97
N VAL A 33 3.70 14.31 -6.26
CA VAL A 33 2.59 14.41 -7.24
C VAL A 33 1.88 13.05 -7.37
N GLY A 34 2.62 11.94 -7.47
CA GLY A 34 2.04 10.61 -7.52
C GLY A 34 1.21 10.28 -6.26
N LYS A 35 1.71 10.65 -5.08
CA LYS A 35 0.98 10.51 -3.81
C LYS A 35 -0.27 11.41 -3.75
N ALA A 36 -0.19 12.64 -4.29
CA ALA A 36 -1.34 13.53 -4.38
C ALA A 36 -2.43 12.96 -5.28
N LEU A 37 -2.05 12.37 -6.43
CA LEU A 37 -2.99 11.66 -7.30
C LEU A 37 -3.66 10.48 -6.59
N LEU A 38 -2.92 9.70 -5.79
CA LEU A 38 -3.53 8.63 -4.98
C LEU A 38 -4.57 9.17 -3.98
N LYS A 39 -4.34 10.35 -3.38
CA LYS A 39 -5.34 10.97 -2.50
C LYS A 39 -6.62 11.33 -3.27
N VAL A 40 -6.51 11.86 -4.49
CA VAL A 40 -7.68 12.12 -5.35
C VAL A 40 -8.38 10.81 -5.72
N LEU A 41 -7.61 9.79 -6.08
CA LEU A 41 -8.14 8.47 -6.43
C LEU A 41 -8.95 7.88 -5.26
N PHE A 42 -8.38 7.76 -4.08
CA PHE A 42 -9.04 7.11 -2.94
C PHE A 42 -10.18 7.92 -2.32
N ASN A 43 -10.21 9.25 -2.50
CA ASN A 43 -11.21 10.10 -1.89
C ASN A 43 -12.29 10.60 -2.84
N ALA A 44 -12.10 10.47 -4.16
CA ALA A 44 -13.06 10.96 -5.14
C ALA A 44 -13.35 9.94 -6.25
N THR A 45 -12.37 9.58 -7.07
CA THR A 45 -12.65 8.82 -8.30
C THR A 45 -12.95 7.35 -8.02
N LEU A 46 -12.21 6.68 -7.12
CA LEU A 46 -12.46 5.29 -6.74
C LEU A 46 -13.79 5.11 -5.98
N PRO A 47 -14.16 5.93 -4.99
CA PRO A 47 -15.50 5.92 -4.42
C PRO A 47 -16.61 6.07 -5.46
N SER A 48 -16.40 6.92 -6.48
CA SER A 48 -17.37 7.10 -7.56
C SER A 48 -17.50 5.84 -8.43
N VAL A 49 -16.40 5.16 -8.75
CA VAL A 49 -16.41 3.85 -9.43
C VAL A 49 -17.20 2.84 -8.62
N LEU A 50 -16.91 2.73 -7.32
CA LEU A 50 -17.58 1.78 -6.43
C LEU A 50 -19.07 2.08 -6.32
N LEU A 51 -19.44 3.34 -6.12
CA LEU A 51 -20.84 3.76 -6.05
C LEU A 51 -21.61 3.39 -7.33
N MET A 52 -21.07 3.71 -8.50
CA MET A 52 -21.69 3.40 -9.79
C MET A 52 -21.80 1.90 -10.03
N THR A 53 -20.73 1.14 -9.73
CA THR A 53 -20.68 -0.30 -9.98
C THR A 53 -21.65 -1.06 -9.07
N PHE A 54 -21.64 -0.80 -7.77
CA PHE A 54 -22.54 -1.48 -6.83
C PHE A 54 -24.01 -1.05 -6.96
N ALA A 55 -24.29 0.18 -7.37
CA ALA A 55 -25.65 0.64 -7.62
C ALA A 55 -26.31 -0.09 -8.81
N SER A 56 -25.52 -0.52 -9.80
CA SER A 56 -25.99 -1.28 -10.98
C SER A 56 -25.83 -2.80 -10.84
N LEU A 57 -25.32 -3.29 -9.72
CA LEU A 57 -24.99 -4.70 -9.52
C LEU A 57 -26.24 -5.59 -9.51
N THR A 58 -26.17 -6.70 -10.26
CA THR A 58 -27.11 -7.80 -10.15
C THR A 58 -26.49 -8.93 -9.34
N PHE A 59 -27.18 -9.39 -8.31
CA PHE A 59 -26.73 -10.53 -7.50
C PHE A 59 -27.16 -11.84 -8.19
N ASP A 60 -26.26 -12.42 -8.97
CA ASP A 60 -26.45 -13.68 -9.65
C ASP A 60 -25.50 -14.76 -9.09
N ALA A 61 -25.61 -15.99 -9.58
CA ALA A 61 -24.74 -17.09 -9.19
C ALA A 61 -23.26 -16.81 -9.46
N THR A 62 -22.96 -16.07 -10.55
CA THR A 62 -21.60 -15.70 -10.92
C THR A 62 -21.00 -14.71 -9.90
N SER A 63 -21.81 -13.75 -9.44
CA SER A 63 -21.42 -12.79 -8.40
C SER A 63 -21.06 -13.49 -7.09
N ILE A 64 -21.85 -14.48 -6.69
CA ILE A 64 -21.58 -15.31 -5.51
C ILE A 64 -20.29 -16.12 -5.72
N ALA A 65 -20.13 -16.77 -6.88
CA ALA A 65 -18.93 -17.54 -7.18
C ALA A 65 -17.64 -16.70 -7.14
N VAL A 66 -17.65 -15.46 -7.69
CA VAL A 66 -16.52 -14.54 -7.64
C VAL A 66 -16.20 -14.16 -6.20
N SER A 67 -17.21 -13.90 -5.37
CA SER A 67 -17.01 -13.60 -3.95
C SER A 67 -16.43 -14.78 -3.17
N LEU A 68 -16.86 -16.01 -3.49
CA LEU A 68 -16.28 -17.25 -2.92
C LEU A 68 -14.82 -17.45 -3.34
N CYS A 69 -14.45 -17.12 -4.58
CA CYS A 69 -13.06 -17.14 -5.02
C CYS A 69 -12.20 -16.13 -4.20
N ALA A 70 -12.74 -14.96 -3.87
CA ALA A 70 -12.06 -13.98 -3.03
C ALA A 70 -11.89 -14.48 -1.58
N LEU A 71 -12.89 -15.16 -1.01
CA LEU A 71 -12.76 -15.83 0.30
C LEU A 71 -11.70 -16.92 0.26
N GLY A 72 -11.67 -17.73 -0.80
CA GLY A 72 -10.63 -18.73 -1.02
C GLY A 72 -9.23 -18.09 -1.05
N GLN A 73 -9.07 -16.97 -1.75
CA GLN A 73 -7.80 -16.23 -1.75
C GLN A 73 -7.43 -15.69 -0.38
N ALA A 74 -8.38 -15.09 0.32
CA ALA A 74 -8.14 -14.61 1.68
C ALA A 74 -7.64 -15.74 2.59
N ALA A 75 -8.25 -16.93 2.49
CA ALA A 75 -7.86 -18.11 3.26
C ALA A 75 -6.45 -18.62 2.90
N VAL A 76 -6.13 -18.79 1.60
CA VAL A 76 -4.81 -19.30 1.21
C VAL A 76 -3.69 -18.32 1.52
N LEU A 77 -3.91 -17.01 1.36
CA LEU A 77 -2.93 -15.99 1.71
C LEU A 77 -2.79 -15.84 3.24
N PHE A 78 -3.90 -16.01 3.98
CA PHE A 78 -3.84 -16.07 5.44
C PHE A 78 -3.03 -17.27 5.93
N LEU A 79 -3.16 -18.44 5.31
CA LEU A 79 -2.32 -19.60 5.63
C LEU A 79 -0.87 -19.37 5.21
N ALA A 80 -0.65 -18.78 4.04
CA ALA A 80 0.68 -18.49 3.52
C ALA A 80 1.51 -17.58 4.44
N HIS A 81 0.89 -16.59 5.10
CA HIS A 81 1.62 -15.68 6.00
C HIS A 81 2.34 -16.41 7.15
N LEU A 82 1.86 -17.58 7.56
CA LEU A 82 2.46 -18.37 8.64
C LEU A 82 3.88 -18.83 8.32
N ALA A 83 4.24 -18.92 7.02
CA ALA A 83 5.60 -19.27 6.62
C ALA A 83 6.66 -18.26 7.09
N PHE A 84 6.27 -16.99 7.31
CA PHE A 84 7.15 -15.93 7.77
C PHE A 84 7.31 -15.88 9.30
N ARG A 85 6.50 -16.62 10.06
CA ARG A 85 6.55 -16.68 11.54
C ARG A 85 7.67 -17.59 12.08
N GLY A 86 8.66 -17.94 11.24
CA GLY A 86 9.79 -18.79 11.63
C GLY A 86 10.75 -18.14 12.63
N LYS A 87 11.51 -18.97 13.37
CA LYS A 87 12.55 -18.51 14.32
C LYS A 87 13.67 -17.77 13.59
N GLY A 88 14.18 -16.70 14.19
CA GLY A 88 15.38 -15.99 13.73
C GLY A 88 15.16 -14.70 12.96
N ARG A 89 13.91 -14.25 12.77
CA ARG A 89 13.57 -12.93 12.23
C ARG A 89 13.16 -11.96 13.35
N ALA A 90 13.44 -10.66 13.14
CA ALA A 90 12.97 -9.63 14.07
C ALA A 90 11.43 -9.49 13.99
N PRO A 91 10.73 -9.17 15.11
CA PRO A 91 9.27 -9.00 15.12
C PRO A 91 8.74 -8.04 14.04
N LYS A 92 9.39 -6.91 13.82
CA LYS A 92 9.02 -5.93 12.78
C LYS A 92 9.22 -6.46 11.36
N GLU A 93 10.21 -7.33 11.13
CA GLU A 93 10.44 -7.99 9.85
C GLU A 93 9.35 -9.04 9.57
N ILE A 94 8.99 -9.83 10.61
CA ILE A 94 7.87 -10.78 10.53
C ILE A 94 6.58 -10.02 10.24
N ALA A 95 6.30 -8.95 10.98
CA ALA A 95 5.10 -8.13 10.81
C ALA A 95 4.96 -7.63 9.36
N LEU A 96 6.04 -7.07 8.80
CA LEU A 96 6.03 -6.54 7.44
C LEU A 96 5.80 -7.66 6.41
N LEU A 97 6.57 -8.75 6.45
CA LEU A 97 6.48 -9.81 5.45
C LEU A 97 5.17 -10.59 5.56
N ALA A 98 4.78 -10.97 6.79
CA ALA A 98 3.53 -11.68 7.03
C ALA A 98 2.30 -10.82 6.72
N GLY A 99 2.29 -9.55 7.15
CA GLY A 99 1.20 -8.62 6.86
C GLY A 99 1.08 -8.26 5.38
N SER A 100 2.22 -8.15 4.67
CA SER A 100 2.23 -7.94 3.21
C SER A 100 1.81 -9.17 2.41
N CYS A 101 1.80 -10.35 3.03
CA CYS A 101 1.32 -11.57 2.39
C CYS A 101 -0.19 -11.54 2.17
N VAL A 102 -0.95 -10.84 2.99
CA VAL A 102 -2.41 -10.86 2.99
C VAL A 102 -3.00 -9.71 2.17
N GLY A 103 -4.09 -10.01 1.46
CA GLY A 103 -4.78 -9.07 0.58
C GLY A 103 -4.05 -8.77 -0.72
N VAL A 104 -4.72 -8.10 -1.64
CA VAL A 104 -4.22 -7.74 -2.99
C VAL A 104 -4.59 -6.31 -3.36
N ASN A 105 -3.79 -5.68 -4.23
CA ASN A 105 -4.03 -4.33 -4.72
C ASN A 105 -4.97 -4.36 -5.94
N LEU A 106 -6.27 -4.25 -5.70
CA LEU A 106 -7.24 -4.25 -6.80
C LEU A 106 -7.54 -2.84 -7.30
N GLY A 107 -7.85 -1.89 -6.41
CA GLY A 107 -8.36 -0.59 -6.80
C GLY A 107 -7.43 0.25 -7.68
N THR A 108 -6.13 0.29 -7.38
CA THR A 108 -5.18 1.11 -8.14
C THR A 108 -4.44 0.36 -9.23
N PHE A 109 -4.37 -0.97 -9.15
CA PHE A 109 -3.67 -1.80 -10.13
C PHE A 109 -4.64 -2.59 -11.00
N CYS A 110 -5.47 -3.44 -10.40
CA CYS A 110 -6.27 -4.40 -11.13
C CYS A 110 -7.46 -3.75 -11.87
N TYR A 111 -8.19 -2.84 -11.24
CA TYR A 111 -9.37 -2.20 -11.82
C TYR A 111 -9.11 -1.59 -13.19
N PRO A 112 -8.12 -0.67 -13.36
CA PRO A 112 -7.88 -0.06 -14.66
C PRO A 112 -7.42 -1.05 -15.72
N LEU A 113 -6.72 -2.12 -15.34
CA LEU A 113 -6.23 -3.13 -16.26
C LEU A 113 -7.33 -4.12 -16.66
N VAL A 114 -8.15 -4.56 -15.70
CA VAL A 114 -9.32 -5.44 -15.96
C VAL A 114 -10.35 -4.69 -16.81
N GLU A 115 -10.63 -3.43 -16.50
CA GLU A 115 -11.52 -2.60 -17.32
C GLU A 115 -10.98 -2.42 -18.75
N ALA A 116 -9.65 -2.28 -18.91
CA ALA A 116 -9.05 -2.19 -20.23
C ALA A 116 -9.26 -3.46 -21.06
N VAL A 117 -9.09 -4.64 -20.45
CA VAL A 117 -9.15 -5.95 -21.13
C VAL A 117 -10.58 -6.47 -21.27
N TRP A 118 -11.34 -6.50 -20.17
CA TRP A 118 -12.67 -7.13 -20.09
C TRP A 118 -13.84 -6.13 -19.97
N GLY A 119 -13.57 -4.83 -20.05
CA GLY A 119 -14.59 -3.77 -20.01
C GLY A 119 -15.27 -3.63 -18.66
N MET A 120 -16.43 -2.96 -18.66
CA MET A 120 -17.20 -2.68 -17.44
C MET A 120 -17.72 -3.97 -16.76
N GLU A 121 -18.02 -5.01 -17.51
CA GLU A 121 -18.45 -6.30 -16.97
C GLU A 121 -17.32 -6.95 -16.15
N GLY A 122 -16.07 -6.91 -16.65
CA GLY A 122 -14.90 -7.35 -15.91
C GLY A 122 -14.65 -6.51 -14.67
N LEU A 123 -14.79 -5.18 -14.79
CA LEU A 123 -14.65 -4.26 -13.65
C LEU A 123 -15.69 -4.58 -12.56
N THR A 124 -16.93 -4.82 -12.90
CA THR A 124 -17.99 -5.19 -11.95
C THR A 124 -17.62 -6.44 -11.16
N ARG A 125 -17.10 -7.48 -11.83
CA ARG A 125 -16.69 -8.73 -11.18
C ARG A 125 -15.48 -8.54 -10.25
N VAL A 126 -14.48 -7.77 -10.67
CA VAL A 126 -13.31 -7.54 -9.79
C VAL A 126 -13.65 -6.65 -8.60
N VAL A 127 -14.62 -5.74 -8.73
CA VAL A 127 -15.14 -4.94 -7.61
C VAL A 127 -15.85 -5.82 -6.58
N LEU A 128 -16.63 -6.83 -7.01
CA LEU A 128 -17.21 -7.84 -6.12
C LEU A 128 -16.15 -8.65 -5.37
N PHE A 129 -15.11 -9.05 -6.07
CA PHE A 129 -13.96 -9.72 -5.46
C PHE A 129 -13.31 -8.82 -4.40
N ASP A 130 -13.13 -7.54 -4.70
CA ASP A 130 -12.52 -6.57 -3.80
C ASP A 130 -13.36 -6.29 -2.54
N ALA A 131 -14.68 -6.38 -2.61
CA ALA A 131 -15.52 -6.24 -1.42
C ALA A 131 -15.15 -7.25 -0.32
N VAL A 132 -14.76 -8.47 -0.70
CA VAL A 132 -14.23 -9.48 0.23
C VAL A 132 -12.77 -9.19 0.60
N ASN A 133 -11.94 -8.81 -0.39
CA ASN A 133 -10.54 -8.50 -0.18
C ASN A 133 -10.33 -7.34 0.81
N GLN A 134 -11.25 -6.36 0.87
CA GLN A 134 -11.19 -5.25 1.83
C GLN A 134 -11.11 -5.72 3.29
N TRP A 135 -11.79 -6.81 3.64
CA TRP A 135 -11.68 -7.39 5.00
C TRP A 135 -10.28 -7.91 5.30
N SER A 136 -9.63 -8.51 4.29
CA SER A 136 -8.23 -8.93 4.39
C SER A 136 -7.29 -7.75 4.60
N LEU A 137 -7.49 -6.65 3.88
CA LEU A 137 -6.67 -5.46 3.96
C LEU A 137 -6.87 -4.68 5.26
N LEU A 138 -8.12 -4.46 5.65
CA LEU A 138 -8.46 -3.51 6.70
C LEU A 138 -8.55 -4.15 8.08
N ILE A 139 -8.74 -5.48 8.17
CA ILE A 139 -8.85 -6.21 9.43
C ILE A 139 -7.72 -7.20 9.60
N ILE A 140 -7.54 -8.14 8.67
CA ILE A 140 -6.61 -9.25 8.85
C ILE A 140 -5.16 -8.75 8.83
N ALA A 141 -4.79 -7.92 7.85
CA ALA A 141 -3.41 -7.42 7.73
C ALA A 141 -2.97 -6.62 8.98
N PRO A 142 -3.68 -5.56 9.46
CA PRO A 142 -3.27 -4.84 10.65
C PRO A 142 -3.25 -5.71 11.92
N LEU A 143 -4.11 -6.72 12.04
CA LEU A 143 -4.04 -7.69 13.13
C LEU A 143 -2.76 -8.52 13.08
N ILE A 144 -2.31 -8.93 11.88
CA ILE A 144 -1.04 -9.65 11.70
C ILE A 144 0.14 -8.74 12.07
N TYR A 145 0.14 -7.47 11.62
CA TYR A 145 1.17 -6.51 12.02
C TYR A 145 1.23 -6.35 13.53
N ALA A 146 0.10 -6.05 14.16
CA ALA A 146 0.02 -5.81 15.60
C ALA A 146 0.42 -7.04 16.41
N SER A 147 -0.09 -8.23 16.08
CA SER A 147 0.24 -9.48 16.80
C SER A 147 1.68 -9.91 16.64
N SER A 148 2.29 -9.66 15.46
CA SER A 148 3.68 -10.03 15.22
C SER A 148 4.68 -9.15 15.99
N ILE A 149 4.33 -7.89 16.25
CA ILE A 149 5.19 -6.94 16.98
C ILE A 149 4.99 -7.05 18.48
N ALA A 150 3.74 -7.13 18.94
CA ALA A 150 3.43 -7.13 20.36
C ALA A 150 3.72 -8.49 21.04
N GLY A 151 3.77 -9.59 20.28
CA GLY A 151 3.94 -10.92 20.88
C GLY A 151 2.89 -11.16 21.98
N ASP A 152 3.35 -11.39 23.20
CA ASP A 152 2.49 -11.66 24.36
C ASP A 152 1.75 -10.40 24.88
N ASP A 153 2.24 -9.19 24.54
CA ASP A 153 1.61 -7.90 24.89
C ASP A 153 0.54 -7.45 23.88
N PHE A 154 0.05 -8.35 23.04
CA PHE A 154 -0.95 -8.05 22.04
C PHE A 154 -2.26 -7.53 22.65
N SER A 155 -2.65 -6.32 22.25
CA SER A 155 -3.90 -5.69 22.68
C SER A 155 -4.91 -5.61 21.52
N PRO A 156 -5.95 -6.48 21.53
CA PRO A 156 -6.99 -6.46 20.50
C PRO A 156 -7.71 -5.11 20.39
N SER A 157 -7.85 -4.36 21.49
CA SER A 157 -8.52 -3.07 21.52
C SER A 157 -7.77 -2.00 20.72
N ARG A 158 -6.43 -1.98 20.76
CA ARG A 158 -5.60 -1.06 19.94
C ARG A 158 -5.69 -1.41 18.46
N ALA A 159 -5.63 -2.69 18.12
CA ALA A 159 -5.78 -3.15 16.74
C ALA A 159 -7.18 -2.80 16.20
N LEU A 160 -8.23 -2.98 16.99
CA LEU A 160 -9.61 -2.63 16.61
C LEU A 160 -9.81 -1.12 16.43
N ALA A 161 -9.12 -0.27 17.20
CA ALA A 161 -9.18 1.19 17.01
C ALA A 161 -8.67 1.61 15.62
N ASN A 162 -7.61 0.97 15.13
CA ASN A 162 -7.09 1.20 13.78
C ASN A 162 -8.07 0.72 12.71
N VAL A 163 -8.70 -0.46 12.92
CA VAL A 163 -9.73 -0.97 12.01
C VAL A 163 -10.93 -0.02 11.93
N LYS A 164 -11.43 0.51 13.05
CA LYS A 164 -12.55 1.47 13.06
C LYS A 164 -12.27 2.71 12.20
N LYS A 165 -11.02 3.21 12.21
CA LYS A 165 -10.62 4.34 11.38
C LYS A 165 -10.68 4.01 9.89
N GLN A 166 -10.36 2.79 9.50
CA GLN A 166 -10.41 2.33 8.11
C GLN A 166 -11.86 2.11 7.63
N LEU A 167 -12.77 1.69 8.50
CA LEU A 167 -14.19 1.46 8.16
C LEU A 167 -14.93 2.75 7.74
N VAL A 168 -14.41 3.92 8.09
CA VAL A 168 -14.97 5.24 7.72
C VAL A 168 -14.36 5.76 6.41
N SER A 169 -13.64 4.92 5.66
CA SER A 169 -13.03 5.33 4.40
C SER A 169 -14.07 5.70 3.33
N PRO A 170 -13.79 6.72 2.48
CA PRO A 170 -14.71 7.10 1.41
C PRO A 170 -15.06 5.95 0.48
N CYS A 171 -14.14 5.03 0.22
CA CYS A 171 -14.37 3.85 -0.62
C CYS A 171 -15.38 2.89 0.02
N LEU A 172 -15.22 2.56 1.31
CA LEU A 172 -16.16 1.67 2.01
C LEU A 172 -17.51 2.34 2.20
N LEU A 173 -17.56 3.63 2.54
CA LEU A 173 -18.80 4.38 2.65
C LEU A 173 -19.56 4.42 1.33
N ALA A 174 -18.88 4.63 0.20
CA ALA A 174 -19.48 4.59 -1.13
C ALA A 174 -20.03 3.20 -1.47
N MET A 175 -19.30 2.14 -1.14
CA MET A 175 -19.73 0.77 -1.34
C MET A 175 -20.97 0.45 -0.50
N PHE A 176 -20.97 0.76 0.79
CA PHE A 176 -22.13 0.53 1.67
C PHE A 176 -23.33 1.36 1.24
N ALA A 177 -23.13 2.63 0.86
CA ALA A 177 -24.21 3.48 0.35
C ALA A 177 -24.82 2.90 -0.93
N ALA A 178 -24.00 2.44 -1.87
CA ALA A 178 -24.48 1.83 -3.11
C ALA A 178 -25.26 0.54 -2.88
N VAL A 179 -24.77 -0.35 -1.99
CA VAL A 179 -25.48 -1.57 -1.61
C VAL A 179 -26.79 -1.24 -0.92
N ALA A 180 -26.82 -0.28 0.00
CA ALA A 180 -28.04 0.16 0.67
C ALA A 180 -29.08 0.74 -0.31
N LEU A 181 -28.65 1.58 -1.25
CA LEU A 181 -29.52 2.11 -2.33
C LEU A 181 -30.12 0.97 -3.15
N ARG A 182 -29.27 0.00 -3.55
CA ARG A 182 -29.68 -1.15 -4.35
C ARG A 182 -30.70 -2.03 -3.63
N LEU A 183 -30.46 -2.32 -2.34
CA LEU A 183 -31.40 -3.11 -1.52
C LEU A 183 -32.72 -2.38 -1.26
N ALA A 184 -32.68 -1.05 -1.15
CA ALA A 184 -33.88 -0.22 -1.01
C ALA A 184 -34.64 -0.01 -2.33
N GLY A 185 -34.14 -0.49 -3.46
CA GLY A 185 -34.73 -0.25 -4.78
C GLY A 185 -34.63 1.20 -5.24
N LEU A 186 -33.75 1.99 -4.62
CA LEU A 186 -33.55 3.41 -4.94
C LEU A 186 -32.45 3.59 -5.99
N THR A 187 -32.64 4.59 -6.85
CA THR A 187 -31.66 5.02 -7.84
C THR A 187 -31.07 6.38 -7.46
N LEU A 188 -29.83 6.62 -7.86
CA LEU A 188 -29.20 7.91 -7.67
C LEU A 188 -29.91 8.99 -8.51
N PRO A 189 -30.14 10.20 -7.99
CA PRO A 189 -30.66 11.33 -8.77
C PRO A 189 -29.76 11.63 -9.98
N SER A 190 -30.36 12.00 -11.12
CA SER A 190 -29.65 12.24 -12.37
C SER A 190 -28.42 13.18 -12.25
N PRO A 191 -28.46 14.32 -11.53
CA PRO A 191 -27.29 15.17 -11.38
C PRO A 191 -26.16 14.48 -10.60
N VAL A 192 -26.49 13.67 -9.57
CA VAL A 192 -25.50 12.91 -8.78
C VAL A 192 -24.88 11.82 -9.66
N THR A 193 -25.69 11.12 -10.44
CA THR A 193 -25.19 10.09 -11.40
C THR A 193 -24.25 10.71 -12.42
N ALA A 194 -24.59 11.86 -13.01
CA ALA A 194 -23.74 12.54 -13.98
C ALA A 194 -22.39 12.96 -13.37
N PHE A 195 -22.42 13.53 -12.17
CA PHE A 195 -21.21 13.94 -11.45
C PHE A 195 -20.31 12.73 -11.11
N THR A 196 -20.88 11.71 -10.48
CA THR A 196 -20.12 10.50 -10.09
C THR A 196 -19.60 9.75 -11.31
N SER A 197 -20.37 9.68 -12.41
CA SER A 197 -19.93 9.07 -13.66
C SER A 197 -18.70 9.79 -14.22
N SER A 198 -18.68 11.13 -14.22
CA SER A 198 -17.53 11.91 -14.69
C SER A 198 -16.26 11.62 -13.87
N LEU A 199 -16.39 11.49 -12.55
CA LEU A 199 -15.27 11.11 -11.68
C LEU A 199 -14.84 9.65 -11.90
N ALA A 200 -15.79 8.74 -12.07
CA ALA A 200 -15.52 7.33 -12.30
C ALA A 200 -14.71 7.11 -13.59
N VAL A 201 -15.05 7.80 -14.68
CA VAL A 201 -14.31 7.75 -15.96
C VAL A 201 -12.86 8.23 -15.80
N ALA A 202 -12.63 9.25 -14.96
CA ALA A 202 -11.29 9.76 -14.70
C ALA A 202 -10.40 8.78 -13.89
N ASN A 203 -10.99 7.81 -13.20
CA ASN A 203 -10.25 6.89 -12.31
C ASN A 203 -9.17 6.12 -13.07
N LYS A 204 -9.51 5.50 -14.19
CA LYS A 204 -8.61 4.64 -14.95
C LYS A 204 -7.34 5.36 -15.43
N PRO A 205 -7.40 6.48 -16.18
CA PRO A 205 -6.19 7.15 -16.61
C PRO A 205 -5.38 7.72 -15.45
N LEU A 206 -6.01 8.26 -14.42
CA LEU A 206 -5.31 8.80 -13.25
C LEU A 206 -4.60 7.70 -12.45
N ALA A 207 -5.22 6.53 -12.28
CA ALA A 207 -4.61 5.40 -11.59
C ALA A 207 -3.39 4.86 -12.35
N LEU A 208 -3.46 4.72 -13.68
CA LEU A 208 -2.35 4.25 -14.50
C LEU A 208 -1.18 5.24 -14.50
N ILE A 209 -1.45 6.54 -14.60
CA ILE A 209 -0.42 7.59 -14.51
C ILE A 209 0.22 7.59 -13.12
N ALA A 210 -0.59 7.55 -12.04
CA ALA A 210 -0.08 7.52 -10.67
C ALA A 210 0.81 6.28 -10.43
N LEU A 211 0.39 5.12 -10.93
CA LEU A 211 1.17 3.88 -10.86
C LEU A 211 2.53 4.04 -11.53
N GLY A 212 2.57 4.67 -12.71
CA GLY A 212 3.80 4.98 -13.43
C GLY A 212 4.71 5.96 -12.68
N ILE A 213 4.16 7.05 -12.16
CA ILE A 213 4.91 8.04 -11.37
C ILE A 213 5.51 7.42 -10.11
N LEU A 214 4.79 6.53 -9.45
CA LEU A 214 5.22 5.89 -8.21
C LEU A 214 6.14 4.69 -8.42
N PHE A 215 6.20 4.15 -9.64
CA PHE A 215 7.03 2.99 -9.94
C PHE A 215 8.52 3.28 -9.74
N ASP A 216 9.19 2.46 -8.92
CA ASP A 216 10.64 2.49 -8.74
C ASP A 216 11.20 1.06 -8.86
N PRO A 217 11.94 0.75 -9.95
CA PRO A 217 12.46 -0.59 -10.17
C PRO A 217 13.68 -0.93 -9.30
N ARG A 218 14.15 0.01 -8.47
CA ARG A 218 15.37 -0.18 -7.67
C ARG A 218 15.07 -1.01 -6.44
N LEU A 219 15.73 -2.14 -6.32
CA LEU A 219 15.75 -2.95 -5.10
C LEU A 219 16.97 -2.55 -4.27
N LYS A 220 16.79 -2.42 -2.95
CA LYS A 220 17.90 -2.19 -2.03
C LYS A 220 18.67 -3.50 -1.80
N ASP A 221 19.97 -3.39 -1.64
CA ASP A 221 20.84 -4.54 -1.34
C ASP A 221 20.37 -5.26 -0.07
N GLY A 222 20.39 -6.59 -0.12
CA GLY A 222 19.98 -7.46 1.00
C GLY A 222 18.49 -7.72 1.14
N GLN A 223 17.62 -7.04 0.37
CA GLN A 223 16.16 -7.23 0.43
C GLN A 223 15.63 -8.27 -0.57
N LEU A 224 16.44 -8.63 -1.58
CA LEU A 224 16.01 -9.48 -2.69
C LEU A 224 15.42 -10.82 -2.25
N ARG A 225 16.06 -11.48 -1.28
CA ARG A 225 15.60 -12.79 -0.78
C ARG A 225 14.23 -12.71 -0.09
N ASP A 226 14.02 -11.70 0.73
CA ASP A 226 12.78 -11.52 1.47
C ASP A 226 11.63 -11.19 0.52
N ILE A 227 11.88 -10.28 -0.45
CA ILE A 227 10.92 -9.93 -1.49
C ILE A 227 10.63 -11.15 -2.39
N ALA A 228 11.65 -11.86 -2.86
CA ALA A 228 11.48 -13.04 -3.71
C ALA A 228 10.66 -14.12 -2.98
N SER A 229 10.94 -14.36 -1.68
CA SER A 229 10.19 -15.33 -0.88
C SER A 229 8.74 -14.91 -0.69
N LEU A 230 8.48 -13.62 -0.44
CA LEU A 230 7.14 -13.05 -0.30
C LEU A 230 6.35 -13.22 -1.60
N LEU A 231 6.93 -12.82 -2.72
CA LEU A 231 6.24 -12.88 -4.02
C LEU A 231 6.02 -14.31 -4.47
N ALA A 232 7.03 -15.18 -4.33
CA ALA A 232 6.90 -16.60 -4.68
C ALA A 232 5.79 -17.26 -3.88
N LEU A 233 5.71 -17.02 -2.56
CA LEU A 233 4.69 -17.60 -1.72
C LEU A 233 3.28 -17.07 -2.07
N ARG A 234 3.13 -15.76 -2.27
CA ARG A 234 1.85 -15.14 -2.63
C ARG A 234 1.33 -15.63 -3.98
N TYR A 235 2.17 -15.50 -5.02
CA TYR A 235 1.76 -15.92 -6.36
C TYR A 235 1.61 -17.43 -6.45
N GLY A 236 2.45 -18.17 -5.74
CA GLY A 236 2.33 -19.61 -5.65
C GLY A 236 0.98 -20.05 -5.08
N ALA A 237 0.62 -19.54 -3.90
CA ALA A 237 -0.67 -19.84 -3.27
C ALA A 237 -1.87 -19.40 -4.15
N SER A 238 -1.79 -18.18 -4.71
CA SER A 238 -2.83 -17.64 -5.58
C SER A 238 -2.99 -18.42 -6.88
N LEU A 239 -1.91 -18.82 -7.54
CA LEU A 239 -1.94 -19.63 -8.77
C LEU A 239 -2.43 -21.05 -8.49
N THR A 240 -2.05 -21.66 -7.36
CA THR A 240 -2.57 -22.98 -6.98
C THR A 240 -4.08 -22.93 -6.78
N LEU A 241 -4.60 -21.91 -6.12
CA LEU A 241 -6.04 -21.68 -6.03
C LEU A 241 -6.65 -21.40 -7.40
N GLY A 242 -6.01 -20.58 -8.23
CA GLY A 242 -6.46 -20.29 -9.59
C GLY A 242 -6.56 -21.53 -10.47
N ALA A 243 -5.59 -22.45 -10.38
CA ALA A 243 -5.62 -23.73 -11.06
C ALA A 243 -6.83 -24.58 -10.64
N PHE A 244 -7.09 -24.64 -9.33
CA PHE A 244 -8.27 -25.33 -8.82
C PHE A 244 -9.56 -24.71 -9.36
N ILE A 245 -9.67 -23.37 -9.35
CA ILE A 245 -10.86 -22.66 -9.87
C ILE A 245 -11.03 -22.95 -11.37
N VAL A 246 -9.97 -22.89 -12.18
CA VAL A 246 -10.02 -23.19 -13.62
C VAL A 246 -10.46 -24.63 -13.87
N ALA A 247 -9.97 -25.59 -13.06
CA ALA A 247 -10.33 -27.00 -13.19
C ALA A 247 -11.80 -27.28 -12.86
N VAL A 248 -12.37 -26.64 -11.81
CA VAL A 248 -13.74 -26.92 -11.36
C VAL A 248 -14.81 -26.04 -12.02
N ALA A 249 -14.43 -24.85 -12.51
CA ALA A 249 -15.34 -23.86 -13.06
C ALA A 249 -15.16 -23.65 -14.59
N SER A 250 -14.69 -24.64 -15.30
CA SER A 250 -14.46 -24.59 -16.76
C SER A 250 -15.69 -24.21 -17.58
N ASN A 251 -16.89 -24.43 -17.04
CA ASN A 251 -18.18 -24.09 -17.63
C ASN A 251 -18.62 -22.63 -17.42
N VAL A 252 -17.93 -21.84 -16.57
CA VAL A 252 -18.35 -20.46 -16.22
C VAL A 252 -18.00 -19.44 -17.30
N GLY A 253 -17.18 -19.81 -18.26
CA GLY A 253 -16.72 -18.93 -19.35
C GLY A 253 -15.35 -18.31 -19.09
N THR A 254 -14.55 -18.26 -20.15
CA THR A 254 -13.13 -17.86 -20.10
C THR A 254 -12.92 -16.42 -19.63
N ALA A 255 -13.86 -15.51 -19.93
CA ALA A 255 -13.78 -14.11 -19.51
C ALA A 255 -13.90 -13.97 -17.97
N VAL A 256 -14.80 -14.73 -17.34
CA VAL A 256 -14.95 -14.72 -15.87
C VAL A 256 -13.71 -15.29 -15.22
N LEU A 257 -13.22 -16.43 -15.71
CA LEU A 257 -12.00 -17.06 -15.23
C LEU A 257 -10.79 -16.12 -15.38
N GLY A 258 -10.68 -15.40 -16.50
CA GLY A 258 -9.64 -14.41 -16.74
C GLY A 258 -9.66 -13.27 -15.71
N VAL A 259 -10.84 -12.73 -15.40
CA VAL A 259 -11.00 -11.69 -14.39
C VAL A 259 -10.64 -12.21 -13.00
N VAL A 260 -11.09 -13.42 -12.63
CA VAL A 260 -10.75 -14.03 -11.33
C VAL A 260 -9.25 -14.27 -11.23
N LEU A 261 -8.61 -14.82 -12.25
CA LEU A 261 -7.15 -14.97 -12.26
C LEU A 261 -6.43 -13.64 -12.15
N ALA A 262 -6.89 -12.60 -12.86
CA ALA A 262 -6.31 -11.25 -12.75
C ALA A 262 -6.39 -10.71 -11.31
N ALA A 263 -7.51 -10.96 -10.62
CA ALA A 263 -7.66 -10.59 -9.21
C ALA A 263 -6.70 -11.39 -8.32
N LEU A 264 -6.62 -12.71 -8.51
CA LEU A 264 -5.77 -13.62 -7.73
C LEU A 264 -4.27 -13.26 -7.83
N ILE A 265 -3.80 -12.89 -9.02
CA ILE A 265 -2.39 -12.54 -9.28
C ILE A 265 -2.10 -11.05 -9.08
N SER A 266 -3.03 -10.29 -8.52
CA SER A 266 -2.83 -8.86 -8.24
C SER A 266 -1.74 -8.63 -7.19
N PRO A 267 -1.03 -7.48 -7.24
CA PRO A 267 0.19 -7.28 -6.49
C PRO A 267 -0.03 -7.09 -4.98
N VAL A 268 1.08 -6.97 -4.26
CA VAL A 268 1.12 -6.57 -2.84
C VAL A 268 0.36 -5.25 -2.67
N PRO A 269 -0.52 -5.15 -1.66
CA PRO A 269 -1.32 -3.94 -1.44
C PRO A 269 -0.46 -2.71 -1.18
N LEU A 270 -0.86 -1.56 -1.71
CA LEU A 270 -0.20 -0.29 -1.42
C LEU A 270 -0.28 0.06 0.08
N LEU A 271 -1.32 -0.41 0.78
CA LEU A 271 -1.47 -0.29 2.23
C LEU A 271 -0.31 -0.90 3.02
N THR A 272 0.46 -1.81 2.45
CA THR A 272 1.72 -2.32 3.04
C THR A 272 2.67 -1.19 3.42
N VAL A 273 2.81 -0.15 2.58
CA VAL A 273 3.66 1.00 2.87
C VAL A 273 3.09 1.83 4.02
N THR A 274 1.77 2.02 4.05
CA THR A 274 1.07 2.71 5.13
C THR A 274 1.26 1.98 6.46
N TYR A 275 1.04 0.68 6.47
CA TYR A 275 1.25 -0.15 7.67
C TYR A 275 2.72 -0.21 8.11
N ALA A 276 3.67 -0.21 7.15
CA ALA A 276 5.08 -0.13 7.50
C ALA A 276 5.42 1.15 8.26
N VAL A 277 4.80 2.29 7.89
CA VAL A 277 4.95 3.56 8.64
C VAL A 277 4.23 3.48 9.99
N GLU A 278 2.98 3.00 10.02
CA GLU A 278 2.15 2.99 11.23
C GLU A 278 2.71 2.09 12.32
N TYR A 279 3.28 0.95 11.93
CA TYR A 279 3.86 -0.05 12.83
C TYR A 279 5.40 0.05 12.96
N ASP A 280 5.99 1.15 12.48
CA ASP A 280 7.44 1.43 12.54
C ASP A 280 8.30 0.26 12.02
N CYS A 281 7.89 -0.32 10.87
CA CYS A 281 8.60 -1.35 10.12
C CYS A 281 9.52 -0.72 9.04
N ASP A 282 10.28 -1.53 8.30
CA ASP A 282 11.10 -1.06 7.17
C ASP A 282 10.23 -0.63 5.98
N VAL A 283 9.96 0.68 5.91
CA VAL A 283 9.20 1.31 4.82
C VAL A 283 9.86 1.06 3.45
N GLY A 284 11.20 1.01 3.43
CA GLY A 284 11.94 0.74 2.19
C GLY A 284 11.71 -0.66 1.66
N LEU A 285 11.69 -1.67 2.55
CA LEU A 285 11.36 -3.05 2.19
C LEU A 285 9.91 -3.16 1.71
N GLY A 286 8.97 -2.51 2.42
CA GLY A 286 7.56 -2.48 2.02
C GLY A 286 7.34 -1.87 0.63
N ALA A 287 7.94 -0.72 0.37
CA ALA A 287 7.86 -0.05 -0.94
C ALA A 287 8.51 -0.88 -2.06
N SER A 288 9.66 -1.48 -1.81
CA SER A 288 10.34 -2.36 -2.78
C SER A 288 9.50 -3.61 -3.08
N ALA A 289 8.83 -4.19 -2.07
CA ALA A 289 7.93 -5.33 -2.25
C ALA A 289 6.72 -4.97 -3.13
N VAL A 290 6.09 -3.81 -2.89
CA VAL A 290 4.97 -3.31 -3.72
C VAL A 290 5.42 -3.09 -5.17
N ASN A 291 6.56 -2.44 -5.39
CA ASN A 291 7.07 -2.17 -6.75
C ASN A 291 7.42 -3.45 -7.50
N ALA A 292 8.12 -4.39 -6.85
CA ALA A 292 8.43 -5.69 -7.45
C ALA A 292 7.15 -6.47 -7.76
N ALA A 293 6.17 -6.47 -6.84
CA ALA A 293 4.89 -7.11 -7.05
C ALA A 293 4.13 -6.53 -8.24
N ASN A 294 4.10 -5.20 -8.40
CA ASN A 294 3.46 -4.55 -9.55
C ASN A 294 4.07 -5.04 -10.88
N PHE A 295 5.40 -5.16 -10.96
CA PHE A 295 6.08 -5.65 -12.14
C PHE A 295 5.72 -7.11 -12.47
N PHE A 296 5.79 -8.00 -11.47
CA PHE A 296 5.46 -9.42 -11.65
C PHE A 296 3.97 -9.64 -11.93
N SER A 297 3.07 -8.95 -11.21
CA SER A 297 1.64 -9.01 -11.49
C SER A 297 1.31 -8.56 -12.90
N PHE A 298 2.00 -7.54 -13.40
CA PHE A 298 1.79 -7.08 -14.76
C PHE A 298 2.16 -8.17 -15.79
N ALA A 299 3.31 -8.82 -15.62
CA ALA A 299 3.73 -9.92 -16.49
C ALA A 299 2.76 -11.12 -16.42
N LEU A 300 2.31 -11.48 -15.21
CA LEU A 300 1.33 -12.55 -15.02
C LEU A 300 -0.04 -12.21 -15.61
N LEU A 301 -0.47 -10.94 -15.49
CA LEU A 301 -1.73 -10.48 -16.09
C LEU A 301 -1.68 -10.55 -17.62
N LEU A 302 -0.54 -10.17 -18.22
CA LEU A 302 -0.34 -10.31 -19.66
C LEU A 302 -0.43 -11.78 -20.08
N ALA A 303 0.18 -12.69 -19.33
CA ALA A 303 0.08 -14.12 -19.57
C ALA A 303 -1.37 -14.62 -19.42
N ALA A 304 -2.07 -14.23 -18.35
CA ALA A 304 -3.46 -14.63 -18.10
C ALA A 304 -4.44 -14.10 -19.16
N ALA A 305 -4.24 -12.87 -19.64
CA ALA A 305 -5.07 -12.28 -20.70
C ALA A 305 -4.94 -12.99 -22.06
N ASN A 306 -3.80 -13.65 -22.29
CA ASN A 306 -3.52 -14.40 -23.51
C ASN A 306 -3.66 -15.93 -23.35
N ALA A 307 -3.90 -16.42 -22.12
CA ALA A 307 -4.04 -17.85 -21.86
C ALA A 307 -5.37 -18.38 -22.44
N ASN A 308 -5.30 -19.55 -23.09
CA ASN A 308 -6.49 -20.30 -23.45
C ASN A 308 -6.99 -21.09 -22.23
N LEU A 309 -7.79 -20.43 -21.38
CA LEU A 309 -8.31 -21.05 -20.16
C LEU A 309 -9.36 -22.15 -20.41
N ALA A 310 -9.81 -22.31 -21.65
CA ALA A 310 -10.66 -23.45 -22.05
C ALA A 310 -9.85 -24.71 -22.35
N ASP A 311 -8.52 -24.60 -22.49
CA ASP A 311 -7.65 -25.73 -22.71
C ASP A 311 -7.55 -26.59 -21.42
N PRO A 312 -7.80 -27.90 -21.48
CA PRO A 312 -7.67 -28.78 -20.30
C PRO A 312 -6.28 -28.76 -19.65
N SER A 313 -5.23 -28.45 -20.42
CA SER A 313 -3.86 -28.34 -19.90
C SER A 313 -3.60 -27.05 -19.10
N ALA A 314 -4.42 -26.02 -19.28
CA ALA A 314 -4.22 -24.71 -18.63
C ALA A 314 -4.19 -24.84 -17.10
N ALA A 315 -5.14 -25.56 -16.50
CA ALA A 315 -5.19 -25.80 -15.07
C ALA A 315 -3.93 -26.51 -14.56
N ALA A 316 -3.43 -27.52 -15.30
CA ALA A 316 -2.23 -28.27 -14.92
C ALA A 316 -0.97 -27.39 -14.98
N ILE A 317 -0.83 -26.56 -16.01
CA ILE A 317 0.30 -25.62 -16.15
C ILE A 317 0.28 -24.58 -15.01
N ILE A 318 -0.88 -24.00 -14.73
CA ILE A 318 -1.04 -23.03 -13.63
C ILE A 318 -0.76 -23.70 -12.29
N ALA A 319 -1.22 -24.95 -12.08
CA ALA A 319 -0.95 -25.70 -10.86
C ALA A 319 0.54 -25.98 -10.67
N ALA A 320 1.23 -26.44 -11.72
CA ALA A 320 2.67 -26.71 -11.66
C ALA A 320 3.46 -25.44 -11.29
N ALA A 321 3.15 -24.29 -11.93
CA ALA A 321 3.75 -23.01 -11.60
C ALA A 321 3.43 -22.59 -10.16
N GLY A 322 2.18 -22.71 -9.74
CA GLY A 322 1.70 -22.36 -8.41
C GLY A 322 2.40 -23.17 -7.30
N LEU A 323 2.43 -24.48 -7.44
CA LEU A 323 3.07 -25.38 -6.47
C LEU A 323 4.58 -25.15 -6.39
N THR A 324 5.26 -24.97 -7.53
CA THR A 324 6.70 -24.67 -7.58
C THR A 324 7.01 -23.38 -6.85
N LEU A 325 6.27 -22.30 -7.13
CA LEU A 325 6.46 -20.99 -6.47
C LEU A 325 6.12 -21.08 -4.97
N THR A 326 5.06 -21.80 -4.59
CA THR A 326 4.72 -22.02 -3.16
C THR A 326 5.87 -22.69 -2.43
N PHE A 327 6.44 -23.77 -3.01
CA PHE A 327 7.58 -24.47 -2.44
C PHE A 327 8.78 -23.55 -2.27
N LEU A 328 9.17 -22.81 -3.32
CA LEU A 328 10.27 -21.87 -3.30
C LEU A 328 10.04 -20.75 -2.27
N GLY A 329 8.82 -20.25 -2.18
CA GLY A 329 8.42 -19.22 -1.22
C GLY A 329 8.53 -19.69 0.23
N VAL A 330 8.02 -20.88 0.54
CA VAL A 330 8.13 -21.48 1.89
C VAL A 330 9.59 -21.75 2.24
N TRP A 331 10.36 -22.31 1.31
CA TRP A 331 11.78 -22.59 1.52
C TRP A 331 12.57 -21.30 1.78
N GLY A 332 12.35 -20.26 0.97
CA GLY A 332 12.98 -18.97 1.13
C GLY A 332 12.59 -18.25 2.43
N ALA A 333 11.29 -18.29 2.80
CA ALA A 333 10.78 -17.69 4.01
C ALA A 333 11.41 -18.32 5.28
N ARG A 334 11.56 -19.65 5.32
CA ARG A 334 12.16 -20.38 6.45
C ARG A 334 13.68 -20.21 6.53
N GLY A 335 14.37 -20.06 5.39
CA GLY A 335 15.83 -19.93 5.34
C GLY A 335 16.36 -18.52 5.67
N GLY A 336 15.52 -17.48 5.62
CA GLY A 336 15.93 -16.07 5.79
C GLY A 336 16.49 -15.71 7.18
N GLY A 337 15.97 -16.32 8.24
CA GLY A 337 16.44 -16.07 9.62
C GLY A 337 17.84 -16.59 9.92
N SER A 338 18.30 -17.64 9.25
CA SER A 338 19.59 -18.29 9.53
C SER A 338 20.82 -17.54 9.00
N THR A 339 20.66 -16.83 7.86
CA THR A 339 21.79 -16.13 7.21
C THR A 339 22.14 -14.82 7.91
N LYS A 340 21.15 -14.07 8.40
CA LYS A 340 21.39 -12.81 9.14
C LYS A 340 22.09 -13.06 10.48
N LYS A 341 21.79 -14.17 11.17
CA LYS A 341 22.45 -14.56 12.42
C LYS A 341 23.93 -14.89 12.18
N LYS A 342 24.27 -15.64 11.13
CA LYS A 342 25.66 -15.96 10.77
C LYS A 342 26.48 -14.74 10.37
N THR A 343 25.88 -13.73 9.72
CA THR A 343 26.57 -12.48 9.33
C THR A 343 26.77 -11.57 10.54
N ALA A 344 25.81 -11.50 11.48
CA ALA A 344 25.96 -10.76 12.73
C ALA A 344 27.03 -11.40 13.65
N GLU A 345 27.08 -12.73 13.75
CA GLU A 345 28.12 -13.44 14.51
C GLU A 345 29.51 -13.29 13.88
N ARG A 346 29.63 -13.28 12.56
CA ARG A 346 30.90 -13.01 11.86
C ARG A 346 31.34 -11.54 11.96
N GLY A 347 30.41 -10.58 11.90
CA GLY A 347 30.68 -9.16 12.09
C GLY A 347 31.07 -8.82 13.54
N GLY A 348 30.41 -9.41 14.53
CA GLY A 348 30.73 -9.25 15.95
C GLY A 348 32.09 -9.82 16.32
N GLY A 349 32.43 -10.99 15.77
CA GLY A 349 33.76 -11.62 15.98
C GLY A 349 34.90 -10.80 15.36
N ALA A 350 34.69 -10.21 14.19
CA ALA A 350 35.70 -9.37 13.54
C ALA A 350 35.89 -8.01 14.24
N ALA A 351 34.83 -7.44 14.83
CA ALA A 351 34.90 -6.21 15.62
C ALA A 351 35.60 -6.44 16.98
N MET A 352 35.34 -7.59 17.62
CA MET A 352 35.99 -7.97 18.87
C MET A 352 37.49 -8.27 18.68
N ALA A 353 37.89 -8.92 17.58
CA ALA A 353 39.28 -9.19 17.24
C ALA A 353 40.07 -7.91 16.88
N ARG A 354 39.45 -6.87 16.35
CA ARG A 354 40.06 -5.54 16.13
C ARG A 354 40.16 -4.71 17.42
N GLY A 355 39.19 -4.84 18.35
CA GLY A 355 39.20 -4.14 19.64
C GLY A 355 40.35 -4.60 20.57
N VAL A 356 40.71 -5.86 20.56
CA VAL A 356 41.78 -6.43 21.40
C VAL A 356 43.21 -6.07 20.91
N ARG A 357 43.40 -5.72 19.63
CA ARG A 357 44.70 -5.25 19.12
C ARG A 357 44.93 -3.75 19.23
N ALA A 358 43.91 -2.95 19.55
CA ALA A 358 44.02 -1.48 19.71
C ALA A 358 44.18 -1.01 21.18
N ALA A 359 44.14 -1.92 22.15
CA ALA A 359 44.19 -1.58 23.59
C ALA A 359 45.59 -1.63 24.21
N SER A 360 46.66 -1.73 23.39
CA SER A 360 48.08 -1.79 23.91
C SER A 360 48.94 -0.59 23.52
N SER A 361 48.37 0.56 23.20
CA SER A 361 49.18 1.78 23.08
C SER A 361 48.36 3.03 23.36
N THR A 362 48.80 3.75 24.42
CA THR A 362 48.85 5.21 24.50
C THR A 362 47.81 5.96 25.31
N THR A 363 48.20 6.39 26.49
CA THR A 363 48.36 7.77 26.97
C THR A 363 47.20 8.79 26.76
N SER A 364 46.73 9.27 27.89
CA SER A 364 45.98 10.48 28.23
C SER A 364 45.90 11.60 27.20
N VAL A 365 44.66 11.94 26.81
CA VAL A 365 44.28 13.32 26.47
C VAL A 365 42.87 13.60 27.02
N VAL A 366 42.83 14.63 27.88
CA VAL A 366 41.60 15.21 28.44
C VAL A 366 40.80 15.86 27.31
N SER A 367 39.58 15.45 27.11
CA SER A 367 38.63 16.15 26.22
C SER A 367 37.33 16.48 26.93
N ARG A 368 37.05 17.78 26.91
CA ARG A 368 35.84 18.41 27.45
C ARG A 368 34.57 17.88 26.81
N ARG A 369 33.66 17.38 27.61
CA ARG A 369 32.27 17.10 27.23
C ARG A 369 31.53 18.40 26.94
N ARG A 370 31.02 18.55 25.71
CA ARG A 370 29.90 19.46 25.41
C ARG A 370 28.61 18.64 25.47
N THR A 371 27.79 18.89 26.45
CA THR A 371 26.43 18.41 26.57
C THR A 371 25.54 19.28 25.70
N ILE A 372 24.79 18.59 24.78
CA ILE A 372 23.69 19.19 24.03
C ILE A 372 22.40 18.82 24.77
N PRO A 373 21.55 19.78 25.20
CA PRO A 373 20.29 19.41 25.84
C PRO A 373 19.26 18.94 24.82
N VAL A 374 18.72 17.75 25.05
CA VAL A 374 17.52 17.26 24.35
C VAL A 374 16.31 17.88 25.03
N VAL A 375 15.58 18.73 24.34
CA VAL A 375 14.29 19.26 24.80
C VAL A 375 13.21 18.22 24.45
N VAL A 376 12.69 17.58 25.48
CA VAL A 376 11.48 16.76 25.40
C VAL A 376 10.28 17.69 25.56
N ALA A 377 9.50 17.90 24.50
CA ALA A 377 8.23 18.61 24.58
C ALA A 377 7.14 17.63 25.06
N GLY A 378 6.77 17.74 26.34
CA GLY A 378 5.62 17.07 26.92
C GLY A 378 4.32 17.82 26.56
N VAL A 379 3.33 17.06 26.13
CA VAL A 379 1.95 17.52 25.98
C VAL A 379 1.29 17.56 27.34
N VAL A 380 0.82 18.72 27.80
CA VAL A 380 -0.04 18.87 28.98
C VAL A 380 -1.41 19.37 28.54
N GLY A 381 -2.40 18.70 29.09
CA GLY A 381 -3.83 18.92 28.85
C GLY A 381 -4.40 20.16 29.51
N SER A 382 -5.56 20.52 29.05
CA SER A 382 -6.47 21.58 29.43
C SER A 382 -7.06 21.43 30.83
N ALA A 383 -7.15 22.54 31.60
CA ALA A 383 -8.24 22.91 32.50
C ALA A 383 -7.98 24.26 33.21
N PRO A 384 -8.90 24.89 34.00
CA PRO A 384 -9.59 26.08 33.48
C PRO A 384 -9.24 27.41 34.26
N VAL A 385 -9.71 28.50 33.68
CA VAL A 385 -9.71 29.89 34.14
C VAL A 385 -10.21 30.07 35.58
N ARG A 386 -9.44 30.79 36.41
CA ARG A 386 -9.99 31.59 37.52
C ARG A 386 -9.33 32.96 37.53
N SER A 387 -10.19 33.95 37.43
CA SER A 387 -9.97 35.39 37.60
C SER A 387 -9.56 35.74 39.02
N VAL A 388 -8.56 36.60 39.20
CA VAL A 388 -8.46 37.49 40.35
C VAL A 388 -7.85 38.82 39.92
N SER A 389 -8.50 39.85 40.36
CA SER A 389 -8.34 41.28 40.10
C SER A 389 -7.24 41.94 40.95
N ALA A 390 -6.77 43.05 40.44
CA ALA A 390 -6.59 44.36 41.11
C ALA A 390 -5.17 44.85 41.48
N ARG A 391 -4.99 46.08 41.03
CA ARG A 391 -4.28 47.23 41.66
C ARG A 391 -2.75 47.14 41.73
N GLY A 392 -2.01 48.13 41.37
CA GLY A 392 -2.18 49.52 41.12
C GLY A 392 -0.80 50.20 41.04
N VAL A 393 -0.77 51.45 40.54
CA VAL A 393 0.18 52.53 40.83
C VAL A 393 1.61 52.35 40.29
N GLY A 394 2.21 53.17 39.54
CA GLY A 394 2.09 54.57 39.14
C GLY A 394 3.38 55.07 38.55
N THR A 395 3.24 56.09 37.76
CA THR A 395 4.03 57.26 37.50
C THR A 395 5.31 57.29 36.67
N ARG A 396 5.16 58.09 35.64
CA ARG A 396 6.10 59.19 35.16
C ARG A 396 7.41 58.72 34.49
N ALA A 397 7.90 59.34 33.47
CA ALA A 397 7.71 60.62 32.78
C ALA A 397 8.41 60.59 31.42
N ARG A 398 7.84 61.34 30.47
CA ARG A 398 8.47 62.36 29.58
C ARG A 398 9.84 61.99 28.96
N GLY A 399 10.09 62.21 27.72
CA GLY A 399 9.60 63.11 26.72
C GLY A 399 10.55 63.18 25.53
N ILE A 400 10.03 63.88 24.51
CA ILE A 400 10.73 64.65 23.48
C ILE A 400 11.38 63.86 22.35
N ALA A 401 10.75 63.82 21.23
CA ALA A 401 10.63 64.73 20.09
C ALA A 401 11.81 64.66 19.11
N SER A 402 11.45 64.30 17.93
CA SER A 402 11.45 65.03 16.66
C SER A 402 12.51 64.66 15.61
N ARG A 403 11.95 64.55 14.41
CA ARG A 403 12.51 64.94 13.08
C ARG A 403 13.79 64.22 12.62
N ALA A 404 13.96 63.83 11.43
CA ALA A 404 13.45 64.20 10.12
C ALA A 404 14.03 63.25 9.04
N VAL A 405 13.22 62.94 8.07
CA VAL A 405 13.43 63.15 6.62
C VAL A 405 14.52 62.40 5.85
N ARG A 406 14.02 61.65 4.89
CA ARG A 406 14.49 61.38 3.50
C ARG A 406 15.81 60.66 3.25
N GLY A 407 15.66 59.66 2.39
CA GLY A 407 16.67 59.30 1.42
C GLY A 407 16.71 57.83 1.02
N VAL A 408 15.94 57.50 0.04
CA VAL A 408 16.24 56.71 -1.17
C VAL A 408 17.46 55.76 -1.10
N SER A 409 17.25 54.48 -1.29
CA SER A 409 17.79 53.70 -2.42
C SER A 409 17.98 52.24 -2.08
N ARG A 410 17.34 51.41 -2.90
CA ARG A 410 17.64 50.06 -3.35
C ARG A 410 18.91 49.40 -2.79
N ALA A 411 18.73 48.26 -2.11
CA ALA A 411 19.55 47.07 -2.34
C ALA A 411 18.78 45.81 -1.91
N SER A 412 18.59 44.95 -2.83
CA SER A 412 18.02 43.62 -2.71
C SER A 412 18.91 42.74 -1.83
N ALA A 413 18.39 42.24 -0.71
CA ALA A 413 18.96 41.09 -0.04
C ALA A 413 17.90 40.00 0.05
N ARG A 414 18.08 38.95 -0.73
CA ARG A 414 17.32 37.68 -0.66
C ARG A 414 17.62 37.02 0.68
N VAL A 415 16.68 37.05 1.57
CA VAL A 415 16.64 36.15 2.71
C VAL A 415 15.85 34.91 2.26
N ARG A 416 16.53 33.79 2.08
CA ARG A 416 15.90 32.46 1.91
C ARG A 416 15.30 32.08 3.24
N ALA A 417 14.00 32.21 3.36
CA ALA A 417 13.24 31.53 4.39
C ALA A 417 13.08 30.05 3.95
N THR A 418 13.71 29.13 4.67
CA THR A 418 13.41 27.71 4.60
C THR A 418 12.05 27.46 5.21
N PRO A 419 11.09 26.84 4.52
CA PRO A 419 9.84 26.45 5.15
C PRO A 419 10.10 25.25 6.06
N SER A 420 9.78 25.40 7.33
CA SER A 420 9.63 24.32 8.28
C SER A 420 8.60 23.32 7.73
N VAL A 421 9.04 22.11 7.42
CA VAL A 421 8.17 21.01 7.02
C VAL A 421 7.38 20.56 8.24
N ALA A 422 6.18 21.08 8.39
CA ALA A 422 5.18 20.46 9.23
C ALA A 422 4.85 19.10 8.62
N VAL A 423 5.27 18.02 9.28
CA VAL A 423 4.87 16.65 8.95
C VAL A 423 3.39 16.52 9.26
N SER A 424 2.55 16.90 8.31
CA SER A 424 1.12 16.56 8.33
C SER A 424 1.01 15.05 8.20
N ARG A 425 0.42 14.42 9.22
CA ARG A 425 0.02 13.01 9.21
C ARG A 425 -0.74 12.73 7.92
N ILE A 426 -0.12 12.01 7.00
CA ILE A 426 -0.77 11.53 5.78
C ILE A 426 -1.61 10.34 6.20
N VAL A 427 -2.90 10.56 6.36
CA VAL A 427 -3.89 9.48 6.49
C VAL A 427 -4.22 9.05 5.08
N PHE A 428 -3.59 7.97 4.61
CA PHE A 428 -4.12 7.22 3.47
C PHE A 428 -5.25 6.35 4.01
N VAL A 429 -6.42 6.58 3.53
CA VAL A 429 -7.51 5.62 3.58
C VAL A 429 -7.57 4.91 2.25
#